data_bde59114b2c5f49c38724d78cd5f6f70
#
_entry.id   bde59114b2c5f49c38724d78cd5f6f70
#
_cell.length_a   1.000
_cell.length_b   1.000
_cell.length_c   1.000
_cell.angle_alpha   90.00
_cell.angle_beta   90.00
_cell.angle_gamma   90.00
#
_symmetry.space_group_name_H-M   'P 1'
#
loop_
_entity.id
_entity.type
_entity.pdbx_description
1 polymer ?
#
loop_
_entity_poly.entity_id
_entity_poly.type
_entity_poly.pdbx_seq_one_letter_code
_entity_poly.pdbx_strand_id
1 'polypeptide(L)'
;MLTDNLEAMTTGKGEVRPMENQTPQKAIITAAVSGAIHTPCMSPYLPLTPTQLVEDIMSVYEAGGAVAHLHVRKPENGQPVADQEIFREVAAEVKRRCDIVLCLTTGGSLGDSVENRGKVVSTLKPELASLNAGSMNFALFHVVPKFEGQWKYDWEKQYLGGTEDFIFPNTFLTIRQFAELMGRNGTKPEFEIYDVGMINNLAYLIEAGHVQKPVYLQFVLGILGGIPATVENLVFLVQTARHQIGDFQWSVCAAGRAQFAMTTHALLMGGHARVGLEDNLYLSRGVLAKSSGEQVAKLKRIAGELGVETATPAEARKILGLKGLQHVGF
;
A
#
# COMPACT_ATOMS: atom_id res chain seq x y z
N MET A 1 -5.80 -32.01 -46.55
CA MET A 1 -5.70 -30.59 -46.13
C MET A 1 -5.77 -30.51 -44.60
N LEU A 2 -4.83 -31.14 -43.87
CA LEU A 2 -4.72 -31.12 -42.40
C LEU A 2 -3.26 -31.41 -41.94
N THR A 3 -2.26 -31.11 -42.80
CA THR A 3 -0.85 -31.40 -42.53
C THR A 3 0.08 -30.19 -42.60
N ASP A 4 -0.42 -28.98 -42.86
CA ASP A 4 0.46 -27.82 -43.10
C ASP A 4 0.54 -26.78 -41.97
N ASN A 5 0.04 -27.10 -40.75
CA ASN A 5 0.06 -26.14 -39.62
C ASN A 5 0.88 -26.59 -38.41
N LEU A 6 1.78 -27.56 -38.54
CA LEU A 6 2.59 -28.06 -37.39
C LEU A 6 4.06 -27.64 -37.43
N GLU A 7 4.53 -26.95 -38.46
CA GLU A 7 5.94 -26.50 -38.55
C GLU A 7 6.24 -25.06 -38.14
N ALA A 8 5.24 -24.31 -37.72
CA ALA A 8 5.41 -22.88 -37.30
C ALA A 8 5.68 -22.67 -35.80
N MET A 9 5.85 -23.73 -35.01
CA MET A 9 5.99 -23.58 -33.53
C MET A 9 7.39 -23.93 -32.98
N THR A 10 8.40 -24.08 -33.80
CA THR A 10 9.76 -24.45 -33.29
C THR A 10 10.87 -23.62 -33.93
N THR A 11 10.90 -22.30 -33.76
CA THR A 11 12.14 -21.49 -33.82
C THR A 11 12.02 -20.19 -33.03
N GLY A 12 11.59 -20.24 -31.79
CA GLY A 12 11.80 -19.17 -30.81
C GLY A 12 13.11 -19.46 -30.05
N LYS A 13 14.28 -19.21 -30.67
CA LYS A 13 15.51 -18.99 -29.89
C LYS A 13 15.32 -17.75 -29.06
N GLY A 14 14.90 -17.91 -27.80
CA GLY A 14 14.98 -16.89 -26.80
C GLY A 14 16.43 -16.49 -26.64
N GLU A 15 16.86 -15.44 -27.32
CA GLU A 15 18.09 -14.75 -26.99
C GLU A 15 17.96 -14.28 -25.55
N VAL A 16 18.67 -14.94 -24.64
CA VAL A 16 18.94 -14.41 -23.31
C VAL A 16 19.78 -13.16 -23.54
N ARG A 17 19.12 -12.00 -23.58
CA ARG A 17 19.86 -10.72 -23.59
C ARG A 17 20.73 -10.71 -22.34
N PRO A 18 22.04 -10.44 -22.45
CA PRO A 18 22.87 -10.24 -21.27
C PRO A 18 22.20 -9.15 -20.44
N MET A 19 22.12 -9.34 -19.12
CA MET A 19 21.71 -8.28 -18.21
C MET A 19 22.71 -7.15 -18.41
N GLU A 20 22.31 -6.10 -19.17
CA GLU A 20 23.07 -4.86 -19.20
C GLU A 20 23.27 -4.44 -17.74
N ASN A 21 24.49 -3.95 -17.44
CA ASN A 21 24.87 -3.38 -16.14
C ASN A 21 24.02 -2.12 -15.83
N GLN A 22 22.71 -2.31 -15.63
CA GLN A 22 21.87 -1.29 -15.04
C GLN A 22 22.21 -1.28 -13.55
N THR A 23 22.60 -0.13 -13.04
CA THR A 23 22.74 0.08 -11.59
C THR A 23 21.45 -0.47 -10.94
N PRO A 24 21.54 -1.43 -9.99
CA PRO A 24 20.35 -2.00 -9.39
C PRO A 24 19.44 -0.87 -8.90
N GLN A 25 18.16 -0.93 -9.26
CA GLN A 25 17.19 0.06 -8.81
C GLN A 25 17.09 0.00 -7.29
N LYS A 26 17.23 1.14 -6.62
CA LYS A 26 17.07 1.23 -5.16
C LYS A 26 15.65 0.88 -4.76
N ALA A 27 15.51 0.14 -3.67
CA ALA A 27 14.20 -0.26 -3.15
C ALA A 27 13.56 0.89 -2.34
N ILE A 28 12.32 1.24 -2.65
CA ILE A 28 11.52 2.15 -1.83
C ILE A 28 11.01 1.38 -0.62
N ILE A 29 11.24 1.93 0.59
CA ILE A 29 10.58 1.47 1.81
C ILE A 29 9.45 2.43 2.13
N THR A 30 8.22 1.92 2.08
CA THR A 30 7.01 2.59 2.54
C THR A 30 6.67 2.12 3.95
N ALA A 31 6.20 3.04 4.81
CA ALA A 31 5.59 2.65 6.08
C ALA A 31 4.15 3.10 6.16
N ALA A 32 3.24 2.18 6.49
CA ALA A 32 1.84 2.45 6.76
C ALA A 32 1.65 2.61 8.28
N VAL A 33 1.40 3.84 8.72
CA VAL A 33 1.61 4.21 10.13
C VAL A 33 0.45 3.86 11.05
N SER A 34 -0.80 3.98 10.62
CA SER A 34 -1.95 3.74 11.52
C SER A 34 -3.01 2.80 10.96
N GLY A 35 -3.34 2.97 9.69
CA GLY A 35 -4.37 2.20 9.01
C GLY A 35 -5.78 2.31 9.59
N ALA A 36 -6.65 1.44 9.09
CA ALA A 36 -8.01 1.27 9.59
C ALA A 36 -8.29 -0.17 10.09
N ILE A 37 -7.28 -1.04 10.12
CA ILE A 37 -7.41 -2.47 10.45
C ILE A 37 -7.31 -2.69 11.96
N HIS A 38 -6.23 -2.18 12.57
CA HIS A 38 -5.99 -2.36 14.00
C HIS A 38 -6.77 -1.34 14.84
N THR A 39 -7.23 -1.79 15.99
CA THR A 39 -7.99 -0.96 16.93
C THR A 39 -7.17 -0.66 18.20
N PRO A 40 -7.54 0.37 18.99
CA PRO A 40 -6.75 0.83 20.14
C PRO A 40 -6.49 -0.23 21.21
N CYS A 41 -7.33 -1.26 21.33
CA CYS A 41 -7.09 -2.34 22.29
C CYS A 41 -5.93 -3.26 21.89
N MET A 42 -5.56 -3.31 20.61
CA MET A 42 -4.60 -4.28 20.06
C MET A 42 -3.13 -3.90 20.34
N SER A 43 -2.83 -2.59 20.47
CA SER A 43 -1.48 -2.11 20.80
C SER A 43 -1.53 -0.74 21.49
N PRO A 44 -0.73 -0.53 22.56
CA PRO A 44 -0.57 0.78 23.16
C PRO A 44 0.26 1.74 22.31
N TYR A 45 0.91 1.25 21.25
CA TYR A 45 1.80 2.02 20.38
C TYR A 45 1.14 2.44 19.07
N LEU A 46 -0.12 2.04 18.83
CA LEU A 46 -0.85 2.48 17.64
C LEU A 46 -1.08 3.99 17.70
N PRO A 47 -0.60 4.79 16.72
CA PRO A 47 -0.81 6.24 16.74
C PRO A 47 -2.27 6.59 16.43
N LEU A 48 -2.89 7.37 17.30
CA LEU A 48 -4.32 7.70 17.24
C LEU A 48 -4.58 9.19 17.01
N THR A 49 -3.72 10.07 17.55
CA THR A 49 -3.86 11.52 17.45
C THR A 49 -3.00 12.12 16.35
N PRO A 50 -3.31 13.32 15.84
CA PRO A 50 -2.46 14.01 14.86
C PRO A 50 -0.99 14.09 15.28
N THR A 51 -0.71 14.45 16.52
CA THR A 51 0.65 14.51 17.05
C THR A 51 1.34 13.16 17.01
N GLN A 52 0.66 12.08 17.43
CA GLN A 52 1.22 10.73 17.40
C GLN A 52 1.48 10.24 15.98
N LEU A 53 0.59 10.59 15.03
CA LEU A 53 0.78 10.28 13.60
C LEU A 53 2.00 10.99 13.03
N VAL A 54 2.17 12.28 13.33
CA VAL A 54 3.36 13.05 12.91
C VAL A 54 4.64 12.43 13.49
N GLU A 55 4.67 12.14 14.79
CA GLU A 55 5.87 11.56 15.42
C GLU A 55 6.20 10.17 14.87
N ASP A 56 5.20 9.32 14.58
CA ASP A 56 5.45 8.02 13.96
C ASP A 56 5.98 8.17 12.53
N ILE A 57 5.44 9.12 11.72
CA ILE A 57 5.98 9.43 10.40
C ILE A 57 7.42 9.96 10.48
N MET A 58 7.73 10.80 11.46
CA MET A 58 9.10 11.26 11.67
C MET A 58 10.04 10.11 12.02
N SER A 59 9.61 9.16 12.85
CA SER A 59 10.38 7.95 13.15
C SER A 59 10.66 7.11 11.90
N VAL A 60 9.70 7.05 10.97
CA VAL A 60 9.85 6.41 9.65
C VAL A 60 10.92 7.12 8.81
N TYR A 61 10.83 8.44 8.72
CA TYR A 61 11.80 9.24 7.97
C TYR A 61 13.23 9.08 8.52
N GLU A 62 13.41 9.20 9.82
CA GLU A 62 14.70 9.03 10.51
C GLU A 62 15.28 7.62 10.33
N ALA A 63 14.43 6.59 10.29
CA ALA A 63 14.83 5.22 10.00
C ALA A 63 15.22 4.98 8.52
N GLY A 64 14.92 5.95 7.63
CA GLY A 64 15.21 5.89 6.21
C GLY A 64 14.07 5.35 5.34
N GLY A 65 12.82 5.45 5.80
CA GLY A 65 11.64 5.27 4.97
C GLY A 65 11.48 6.44 4.00
N ALA A 66 11.08 6.15 2.76
CA ALA A 66 10.94 7.13 1.72
C ALA A 66 9.49 7.59 1.52
N VAL A 67 8.53 6.76 1.89
CA VAL A 67 7.08 6.99 1.76
C VAL A 67 6.39 6.65 3.08
N ALA A 68 5.45 7.49 3.52
CA ALA A 68 4.54 7.18 4.62
C ALA A 68 3.10 7.12 4.09
N HIS A 69 2.46 5.96 4.28
CA HIS A 69 1.04 5.78 3.99
C HIS A 69 0.22 6.20 5.21
N LEU A 70 -0.73 7.09 5.01
CA LEU A 70 -1.44 7.77 6.09
C LEU A 70 -2.95 7.52 6.04
N HIS A 71 -3.47 6.98 7.13
CA HIS A 71 -4.85 7.09 7.57
C HIS A 71 -4.95 8.04 8.76
N VAL A 72 -6.11 8.64 8.98
CA VAL A 72 -6.36 9.47 10.15
C VAL A 72 -7.48 8.88 11.00
N ARG A 73 -7.51 9.27 12.27
CA ARG A 73 -8.41 8.73 13.28
C ARG A 73 -9.00 9.86 14.11
N LYS A 74 -10.18 9.62 14.69
CA LYS A 74 -10.76 10.52 15.70
C LYS A 74 -9.85 10.56 16.92
N PRO A 75 -9.34 11.74 17.34
CA PRO A 75 -8.40 11.83 18.45
C PRO A 75 -8.96 11.35 19.79
N GLU A 76 -10.28 11.49 19.98
CA GLU A 76 -10.95 11.14 21.23
C GLU A 76 -11.09 9.64 21.50
N ASN A 77 -11.12 8.81 20.46
CA ASN A 77 -11.37 7.37 20.64
C ASN A 77 -10.61 6.47 19.65
N GLY A 78 -9.83 7.05 18.74
CA GLY A 78 -9.03 6.30 17.77
C GLY A 78 -9.81 5.61 16.65
N GLN A 79 -11.10 5.91 16.47
CA GLN A 79 -11.90 5.36 15.37
C GLN A 79 -11.40 5.90 14.02
N PRO A 80 -11.17 5.05 13.00
CA PRO A 80 -10.79 5.51 11.66
C PRO A 80 -11.82 6.46 11.07
N VAL A 81 -11.37 7.54 10.41
CA VAL A 81 -12.23 8.51 9.74
C VAL A 81 -11.58 9.04 8.46
N ALA A 82 -12.37 9.65 7.57
CA ALA A 82 -11.89 10.37 6.39
C ALA A 82 -11.99 11.91 6.61
N ASP A 83 -11.51 12.40 7.75
CA ASP A 83 -11.59 13.82 8.12
C ASP A 83 -10.49 14.64 7.44
N GLN A 84 -10.89 15.62 6.63
CA GLN A 84 -9.99 16.42 5.80
C GLN A 84 -9.13 17.38 6.61
N GLU A 85 -9.63 17.89 7.73
CA GLU A 85 -8.88 18.82 8.58
C GLU A 85 -7.77 18.08 9.33
N ILE A 86 -8.07 16.87 9.82
CA ILE A 86 -7.05 16.00 10.45
C ILE A 86 -5.97 15.61 9.44
N PHE A 87 -6.36 15.23 8.20
CA PHE A 87 -5.37 14.97 7.14
C PHE A 87 -4.51 16.18 6.85
N ARG A 88 -5.11 17.37 6.76
CA ARG A 88 -4.39 18.62 6.50
C ARG A 88 -3.41 18.97 7.63
N GLU A 89 -3.86 18.87 8.89
CA GLU A 89 -3.03 19.12 10.07
C GLU A 89 -1.77 18.24 10.06
N VAL A 90 -1.96 16.91 9.92
CA VAL A 90 -0.84 15.97 9.91
C VAL A 90 0.07 16.21 8.70
N ALA A 91 -0.49 16.35 7.51
CA ALA A 91 0.30 16.48 6.28
C ALA A 91 1.10 17.80 6.24
N ALA A 92 0.51 18.92 6.68
CA ALA A 92 1.19 20.19 6.75
C ALA A 92 2.35 20.19 7.77
N GLU A 93 2.14 19.58 8.95
CA GLU A 93 3.19 19.47 9.95
C GLU A 93 4.33 18.55 9.50
N VAL A 94 4.02 17.41 8.86
CA VAL A 94 5.03 16.53 8.27
C VAL A 94 5.85 17.28 7.21
N LYS A 95 5.19 17.97 6.28
CA LYS A 95 5.87 18.76 5.22
C LYS A 95 6.78 19.84 5.79
N ARG A 96 6.41 20.45 6.92
CA ARG A 96 7.23 21.44 7.60
C ARG A 96 8.53 20.83 8.18
N ARG A 97 8.51 19.53 8.57
CA ARG A 97 9.59 18.86 9.29
C ARG A 97 10.51 18.04 8.40
N CYS A 98 9.99 17.47 7.30
CA CYS A 98 10.78 16.61 6.41
C CYS A 98 10.20 16.57 4.99
N ASP A 99 10.92 15.91 4.08
CA ASP A 99 10.54 15.77 2.66
C ASP A 99 10.00 14.37 2.31
N ILE A 100 9.57 13.57 3.30
CA ILE A 100 9.00 12.24 3.06
C ILE A 100 7.80 12.35 2.10
N VAL A 101 7.64 11.36 1.21
CA VAL A 101 6.46 11.29 0.34
C VAL A 101 5.26 10.82 1.18
N LEU A 102 4.16 11.56 1.16
CA LEU A 102 2.90 11.12 1.76
C LEU A 102 2.03 10.42 0.71
N CYS A 103 1.69 9.15 0.97
CA CYS A 103 0.65 8.41 0.28
C CYS A 103 -0.63 8.48 1.11
N LEU A 104 -1.60 9.31 0.68
CA LEU A 104 -2.85 9.46 1.42
C LEU A 104 -3.85 8.37 1.00
N THR A 105 -4.52 7.78 2.00
CA THR A 105 -5.51 6.74 1.71
C THR A 105 -6.75 7.30 1.02
N THR A 106 -7.29 6.54 0.05
CA THR A 106 -8.66 6.69 -0.42
C THR A 106 -9.56 5.52 0.01
N GLY A 107 -9.05 4.66 0.89
CA GLY A 107 -9.82 3.55 1.48
C GLY A 107 -10.96 4.06 2.37
N GLY A 108 -10.75 5.17 3.05
CA GLY A 108 -11.70 5.71 4.01
C GLY A 108 -11.88 4.82 5.24
N SER A 109 -13.02 4.94 5.89
CA SER A 109 -13.51 4.02 6.91
C SER A 109 -14.61 3.12 6.33
N LEU A 110 -14.98 2.06 7.05
CA LEU A 110 -16.04 1.15 6.62
C LEU A 110 -17.35 1.93 6.38
N GLY A 111 -17.91 1.83 5.16
CA GLY A 111 -19.15 2.49 4.79
C GLY A 111 -19.03 3.91 4.23
N ASP A 112 -17.83 4.47 4.09
CA ASP A 112 -17.62 5.79 3.49
C ASP A 112 -18.05 5.83 2.01
N SER A 113 -18.70 6.93 1.62
CA SER A 113 -19.06 7.16 0.21
C SER A 113 -17.82 7.40 -0.65
N VAL A 114 -17.92 7.08 -1.95
CA VAL A 114 -16.87 7.36 -2.95
C VAL A 114 -16.48 8.83 -2.95
N GLU A 115 -17.47 9.73 -2.87
CA GLU A 115 -17.23 11.17 -2.81
C GLU A 115 -16.40 11.55 -1.59
N ASN A 116 -16.77 11.05 -0.40
CA ASN A 116 -16.04 11.35 0.83
C ASN A 116 -14.60 10.83 0.79
N ARG A 117 -14.41 9.60 0.32
CA ARG A 117 -13.10 8.99 0.10
C ARG A 117 -12.22 9.80 -0.86
N GLY A 118 -12.81 10.41 -1.90
CA GLY A 118 -12.09 11.21 -2.91
C GLY A 118 -11.70 12.62 -2.47
N LYS A 119 -12.32 13.16 -1.42
CA LYS A 119 -12.06 14.54 -0.94
C LYS A 119 -10.59 14.78 -0.62
N VAL A 120 -9.89 13.81 -0.04
CA VAL A 120 -8.47 13.92 0.30
C VAL A 120 -7.61 14.23 -0.94
N VAL A 121 -7.94 13.67 -2.09
CA VAL A 121 -7.24 13.92 -3.36
C VAL A 121 -7.53 15.32 -3.90
N SER A 122 -8.80 15.73 -3.93
CA SER A 122 -9.21 17.03 -4.49
C SER A 122 -8.76 18.20 -3.63
N THR A 123 -8.75 18.05 -2.29
CA THR A 123 -8.43 19.13 -1.36
C THR A 123 -6.93 19.24 -1.06
N LEU A 124 -6.26 18.12 -0.83
CA LEU A 124 -4.87 18.08 -0.41
C LEU A 124 -3.90 17.83 -1.57
N LYS A 125 -4.39 17.36 -2.69
CA LYS A 125 -3.58 17.11 -3.90
C LYS A 125 -2.26 16.44 -3.58
N PRO A 126 -2.25 15.24 -2.93
CA PRO A 126 -1.00 14.59 -2.54
C PRO A 126 -0.19 14.17 -3.79
N GLU A 127 1.09 13.84 -3.60
CA GLU A 127 1.92 13.27 -4.66
C GLU A 127 1.48 11.84 -5.02
N LEU A 128 1.06 11.06 -4.01
CA LEU A 128 0.67 9.65 -4.10
C LEU A 128 -0.61 9.42 -3.30
N ALA A 129 -1.50 8.58 -3.78
CA ALA A 129 -2.67 8.14 -3.04
C ALA A 129 -3.01 6.68 -3.39
N SER A 130 -3.45 5.89 -2.40
CA SER A 130 -3.84 4.51 -2.64
C SER A 130 -5.17 4.41 -3.40
N LEU A 131 -5.33 3.36 -4.21
CA LEU A 131 -6.55 3.09 -4.98
C LEU A 131 -6.73 1.58 -5.15
N ASN A 132 -7.75 1.02 -4.51
CA ASN A 132 -8.08 -0.40 -4.66
C ASN A 132 -8.53 -0.73 -6.09
N ALA A 133 -7.95 -1.76 -6.68
CA ALA A 133 -8.21 -2.17 -8.06
C ALA A 133 -9.42 -3.11 -8.23
N GLY A 134 -10.22 -3.31 -7.19
CA GLY A 134 -11.43 -4.14 -7.25
C GLY A 134 -12.19 -4.22 -5.94
N SER A 135 -13.45 -4.64 -6.01
CA SER A 135 -14.27 -4.94 -4.83
C SER A 135 -13.89 -6.28 -4.24
N MET A 136 -14.01 -6.42 -2.92
CA MET A 136 -13.71 -7.67 -2.21
C MET A 136 -14.47 -7.77 -0.90
N ASN A 137 -14.63 -8.98 -0.38
CA ASN A 137 -14.91 -9.17 1.03
C ASN A 137 -13.67 -8.75 1.81
N PHE A 138 -13.77 -7.71 2.64
CA PHE A 138 -12.66 -7.26 3.47
C PHE A 138 -12.95 -7.66 4.91
N ALA A 139 -12.40 -8.77 5.36
CA ALA A 139 -12.84 -9.43 6.58
C ALA A 139 -11.81 -9.38 7.71
N LEU A 140 -12.23 -8.82 8.85
CA LEU A 140 -11.47 -8.72 10.10
C LEU A 140 -12.18 -9.41 11.28
N PHE A 141 -13.43 -9.86 11.11
CA PHE A 141 -14.26 -10.43 12.17
C PHE A 141 -13.59 -11.60 12.91
N HIS A 142 -12.74 -12.36 12.23
CA HIS A 142 -12.04 -13.51 12.79
C HIS A 142 -11.06 -13.17 13.92
N VAL A 143 -10.71 -11.88 14.11
CA VAL A 143 -9.85 -11.46 15.22
C VAL A 143 -10.64 -11.14 16.49
N VAL A 144 -11.96 -10.91 16.40
CA VAL A 144 -12.82 -10.52 17.51
C VAL A 144 -12.67 -11.44 18.73
N PRO A 145 -12.71 -12.80 18.61
CA PRO A 145 -12.57 -13.68 19.76
C PRO A 145 -11.25 -13.53 20.53
N LYS A 146 -10.19 -13.03 19.88
CA LYS A 146 -8.87 -12.87 20.52
C LYS A 146 -8.81 -11.67 21.46
N PHE A 147 -9.72 -10.70 21.28
CA PHE A 147 -9.75 -9.46 22.05
C PHE A 147 -11.02 -9.33 22.93
N GLU A 148 -11.81 -10.40 23.06
CA GLU A 148 -12.99 -10.37 23.91
C GLU A 148 -12.62 -10.02 25.36
N GLY A 149 -13.32 -9.02 25.93
CA GLY A 149 -13.04 -8.49 27.26
C GLY A 149 -11.84 -7.51 27.35
N GLN A 150 -11.19 -7.17 26.22
CA GLN A 150 -10.04 -6.27 26.19
C GLN A 150 -10.34 -4.94 25.45
N TRP A 151 -11.57 -4.75 24.98
CA TRP A 151 -11.98 -3.55 24.24
C TRP A 151 -11.77 -2.28 25.08
N LYS A 152 -11.17 -1.27 24.48
CA LYS A 152 -11.03 0.05 25.11
C LYS A 152 -12.25 0.95 24.84
N TYR A 153 -12.89 0.74 23.69
CA TYR A 153 -14.05 1.51 23.23
C TYR A 153 -15.12 0.59 22.66
N ASP A 154 -16.38 0.94 22.85
CA ASP A 154 -17.52 0.11 22.41
C ASP A 154 -17.57 -0.10 20.89
N TRP A 155 -17.05 0.86 20.11
CA TRP A 155 -17.05 0.77 18.66
C TRP A 155 -16.12 -0.34 18.11
N GLU A 156 -15.05 -0.72 18.82
CA GLU A 156 -14.03 -1.65 18.31
C GLU A 156 -14.60 -3.02 17.93
N LYS A 157 -15.39 -3.61 18.83
CA LYS A 157 -16.01 -4.91 18.59
C LYS A 157 -17.00 -4.88 17.43
N GLN A 158 -17.83 -3.84 17.37
CA GLN A 158 -18.82 -3.68 16.31
C GLN A 158 -18.15 -3.45 14.96
N TYR A 159 -17.10 -2.62 14.91
CA TYR A 159 -16.33 -2.31 13.72
C TYR A 159 -15.70 -3.57 13.12
N LEU A 160 -15.02 -4.36 13.93
CA LEU A 160 -14.37 -5.58 13.46
C LEU A 160 -15.39 -6.68 13.13
N GLY A 161 -16.37 -6.89 13.99
CA GLY A 161 -17.42 -7.91 13.79
C GLY A 161 -18.29 -7.63 12.58
N GLY A 162 -18.61 -6.36 12.30
CA GLY A 162 -19.39 -5.96 11.13
C GLY A 162 -18.73 -6.28 9.78
N THR A 163 -17.43 -6.61 9.77
CA THR A 163 -16.74 -7.02 8.54
C THR A 163 -17.11 -8.42 8.05
N GLU A 164 -17.87 -9.20 8.81
CA GLU A 164 -18.40 -10.50 8.37
C GLU A 164 -19.39 -10.36 7.21
N ASP A 165 -20.16 -9.28 7.22
CA ASP A 165 -21.15 -8.94 6.17
C ASP A 165 -20.79 -7.61 5.51
N PHE A 166 -19.53 -7.48 5.05
CA PHE A 166 -19.03 -6.25 4.43
C PHE A 166 -18.32 -6.52 3.11
N ILE A 167 -18.78 -5.86 2.05
CA ILE A 167 -18.07 -5.77 0.78
C ILE A 167 -17.38 -4.41 0.71
N PHE A 168 -16.06 -4.40 0.55
CA PHE A 168 -15.32 -3.17 0.25
C PHE A 168 -15.53 -2.81 -1.22
N PRO A 169 -16.38 -1.80 -1.51
CA PRO A 169 -16.83 -1.53 -2.88
C PRO A 169 -15.79 -0.71 -3.65
N ASN A 170 -15.26 -1.28 -4.72
CA ASN A 170 -14.41 -0.62 -5.69
C ASN A 170 -14.79 -1.14 -7.09
N THR A 171 -15.93 -0.67 -7.62
CA THR A 171 -16.46 -1.05 -8.92
C THR A 171 -15.63 -0.42 -10.05
N PHE A 172 -15.77 -0.89 -11.29
CA PHE A 172 -15.14 -0.27 -12.45
C PHE A 172 -15.41 1.23 -12.54
N LEU A 173 -16.65 1.65 -12.25
CA LEU A 173 -17.03 3.06 -12.23
C LEU A 173 -16.23 3.82 -11.14
N THR A 174 -16.17 3.27 -9.93
CA THR A 174 -15.44 3.86 -8.82
C THR A 174 -13.95 4.02 -9.12
N ILE A 175 -13.30 2.95 -9.61
CA ILE A 175 -11.87 2.96 -9.93
C ILE A 175 -11.59 4.01 -11.02
N ARG A 176 -12.42 4.06 -12.07
CA ARG A 176 -12.31 5.07 -13.14
C ARG A 176 -12.44 6.50 -12.58
N GLN A 177 -13.45 6.76 -11.76
CA GLN A 177 -13.65 8.08 -11.15
C GLN A 177 -12.47 8.53 -10.29
N PHE A 178 -11.91 7.62 -9.49
CA PHE A 178 -10.70 7.91 -8.71
C PHE A 178 -9.48 8.13 -9.60
N ALA A 179 -9.26 7.30 -10.60
CA ALA A 179 -8.14 7.45 -11.53
C ALA A 179 -8.19 8.81 -12.27
N GLU A 180 -9.37 9.21 -12.74
CA GLU A 180 -9.62 10.51 -13.35
C GLU A 180 -9.41 11.67 -12.36
N LEU A 181 -9.91 11.54 -11.12
CA LEU A 181 -9.72 12.53 -10.05
C LEU A 181 -8.24 12.72 -9.73
N MET A 182 -7.51 11.62 -9.53
CA MET A 182 -6.07 11.63 -9.27
C MET A 182 -5.30 12.25 -10.44
N GLY A 183 -5.60 11.85 -11.67
CA GLY A 183 -4.98 12.40 -12.87
C GLY A 183 -5.14 13.93 -12.97
N ARG A 184 -6.36 14.46 -12.76
CA ARG A 184 -6.64 15.91 -12.77
C ARG A 184 -5.89 16.68 -11.70
N ASN A 185 -5.54 16.04 -10.58
CA ASN A 185 -4.79 16.66 -9.48
C ASN A 185 -3.28 16.36 -9.52
N GLY A 186 -2.79 15.66 -10.56
CA GLY A 186 -1.40 15.25 -10.66
C GLY A 186 -0.98 14.29 -9.53
N THR A 187 -1.93 13.60 -8.92
CA THR A 187 -1.69 12.59 -7.89
C THR A 187 -1.49 11.24 -8.57
N LYS A 188 -0.40 10.55 -8.25
CA LYS A 188 -0.16 9.21 -8.79
C LYS A 188 -0.98 8.17 -8.01
N PRO A 189 -1.74 7.29 -8.67
CA PRO A 189 -2.37 6.16 -8.01
C PRO A 189 -1.34 5.11 -7.57
N GLU A 190 -1.42 4.63 -6.32
CA GLU A 190 -0.84 3.37 -5.86
C GLU A 190 -1.98 2.34 -5.91
N PHE A 191 -1.97 1.48 -6.94
CA PHE A 191 -3.03 0.50 -7.14
C PHE A 191 -2.85 -0.69 -6.20
N GLU A 192 -3.75 -0.84 -5.23
CA GLU A 192 -3.76 -1.96 -4.30
C GLU A 192 -4.43 -3.19 -4.93
N ILE A 193 -3.66 -4.28 -5.00
CA ILE A 193 -4.02 -5.57 -5.61
C ILE A 193 -4.12 -6.62 -4.51
N TYR A 194 -5.32 -7.00 -4.16
CA TYR A 194 -5.60 -8.03 -3.13
C TYR A 194 -5.85 -9.42 -3.72
N ASP A 195 -6.11 -9.49 -5.02
CA ASP A 195 -6.34 -10.76 -5.73
C ASP A 195 -5.99 -10.61 -7.22
N VAL A 196 -5.76 -11.74 -7.88
CA VAL A 196 -5.35 -11.80 -9.29
C VAL A 196 -6.36 -11.15 -10.24
N GLY A 197 -7.67 -11.24 -9.95
CA GLY A 197 -8.72 -10.60 -10.74
C GLY A 197 -8.60 -9.08 -10.79
N MET A 198 -8.00 -8.46 -9.78
CA MET A 198 -7.77 -7.00 -9.75
C MET A 198 -6.69 -6.57 -10.76
N ILE A 199 -5.73 -7.44 -11.10
CA ILE A 199 -4.77 -7.19 -12.18
C ILE A 199 -5.50 -7.11 -13.52
N ASN A 200 -6.44 -8.02 -13.78
CA ASN A 200 -7.26 -8.01 -14.98
C ASN A 200 -8.15 -6.76 -15.08
N ASN A 201 -8.74 -6.32 -13.95
CA ASN A 201 -9.48 -5.07 -13.92
C ASN A 201 -8.62 -3.87 -14.33
N LEU A 202 -7.41 -3.79 -13.79
CA LEU A 202 -6.49 -2.70 -14.09
C LEU A 202 -5.99 -2.76 -15.53
N ALA A 203 -5.66 -3.96 -16.05
CA ALA A 203 -5.27 -4.14 -17.45
C ALA A 203 -6.34 -3.63 -18.41
N TYR A 204 -7.62 -3.97 -18.16
CA TYR A 204 -8.76 -3.45 -18.92
C TYR A 204 -8.83 -1.92 -18.86
N LEU A 205 -8.69 -1.30 -17.67
CA LEU A 205 -8.77 0.16 -17.52
C LEU A 205 -7.60 0.88 -18.20
N ILE A 206 -6.43 0.26 -18.28
CA ILE A 206 -5.29 0.77 -19.05
C ILE A 206 -5.60 0.70 -20.56
N GLU A 207 -6.06 -0.44 -21.05
CA GLU A 207 -6.41 -0.63 -22.47
C GLU A 207 -7.54 0.31 -22.90
N ALA A 208 -8.53 0.53 -22.04
CA ALA A 208 -9.63 1.48 -22.27
C ALA A 208 -9.21 2.96 -22.16
N GLY A 209 -7.95 3.27 -21.82
CA GLY A 209 -7.42 4.63 -21.73
C GLY A 209 -7.82 5.40 -20.46
N HIS A 210 -8.41 4.73 -19.47
CA HIS A 210 -8.80 5.35 -18.19
C HIS A 210 -7.66 5.45 -17.20
N VAL A 211 -6.61 4.64 -17.34
CA VAL A 211 -5.43 4.64 -16.50
C VAL A 211 -4.18 4.82 -17.38
N GLN A 212 -3.33 5.77 -17.01
CA GLN A 212 -2.10 6.07 -17.74
C GLN A 212 -0.92 5.29 -17.17
N LYS A 213 -0.07 4.75 -18.06
CA LYS A 213 1.22 4.15 -17.69
C LYS A 213 2.29 5.25 -17.54
N PRO A 214 3.37 5.03 -16.75
CA PRO A 214 3.66 3.83 -15.96
C PRO A 214 2.81 3.75 -14.69
N VAL A 215 2.31 2.56 -14.35
CA VAL A 215 1.54 2.32 -13.12
C VAL A 215 2.43 1.89 -11.95
N TYR A 216 1.96 2.13 -10.73
CA TYR A 216 2.55 1.65 -9.51
C TYR A 216 1.57 0.73 -8.79
N LEU A 217 1.96 -0.54 -8.58
CA LEU A 217 1.14 -1.57 -7.98
C LEU A 217 1.60 -1.86 -6.55
N GLN A 218 0.67 -2.05 -5.64
CA GLN A 218 0.96 -2.61 -4.33
C GLN A 218 0.22 -3.93 -4.16
N PHE A 219 0.96 -5.04 -4.10
CA PHE A 219 0.38 -6.35 -3.79
C PHE A 219 0.14 -6.46 -2.29
N VAL A 220 -1.13 -6.60 -1.90
CA VAL A 220 -1.57 -6.69 -0.50
C VAL A 220 -1.95 -8.13 -0.18
N LEU A 221 -1.16 -8.80 0.64
CA LEU A 221 -1.28 -10.23 0.87
C LEU A 221 -1.76 -10.56 2.30
N GLY A 222 -2.60 -11.58 2.42
CA GLY A 222 -2.94 -12.17 3.72
C GLY A 222 -4.10 -11.49 4.47
N ILE A 223 -4.83 -10.58 3.82
CA ILE A 223 -6.14 -10.12 4.32
C ILE A 223 -7.18 -11.16 3.95
N LEU A 224 -8.05 -11.55 4.89
CA LEU A 224 -9.12 -12.50 4.63
C LEU A 224 -10.13 -11.89 3.63
N GLY A 225 -10.37 -12.61 2.55
CA GLY A 225 -11.13 -12.15 1.38
C GLY A 225 -10.24 -11.79 0.17
N GLY A 226 -8.91 -11.67 0.38
CA GLY A 226 -7.90 -11.56 -0.66
C GLY A 226 -7.00 -12.78 -0.73
N ILE A 227 -5.91 -12.70 -1.51
CA ILE A 227 -4.97 -13.80 -1.73
C ILE A 227 -4.09 -14.04 -0.49
N PRO A 228 -3.82 -15.31 -0.08
CA PRO A 228 -2.96 -15.62 1.04
C PRO A 228 -1.50 -15.13 0.85
N ALA A 229 -0.85 -14.76 1.98
CA ALA A 229 0.53 -14.30 1.99
C ALA A 229 1.52 -15.48 1.88
N THR A 230 1.77 -15.94 0.66
CA THR A 230 2.79 -16.95 0.33
C THR A 230 3.70 -16.44 -0.79
N VAL A 231 4.91 -17.00 -0.87
CA VAL A 231 5.88 -16.65 -1.92
C VAL A 231 5.35 -17.00 -3.31
N GLU A 232 4.69 -18.15 -3.42
CA GLU A 232 4.10 -18.62 -4.68
C GLU A 232 3.05 -17.63 -5.18
N ASN A 233 2.19 -17.13 -4.30
CA ASN A 233 1.18 -16.14 -4.66
C ASN A 233 1.80 -14.82 -5.06
N LEU A 234 2.85 -14.35 -4.37
CA LEU A 234 3.57 -13.14 -4.78
C LEU A 234 4.19 -13.28 -6.16
N VAL A 235 4.89 -14.39 -6.41
CA VAL A 235 5.49 -14.69 -7.72
C VAL A 235 4.42 -14.74 -8.81
N PHE A 236 3.30 -15.41 -8.53
CA PHE A 236 2.17 -15.54 -9.45
C PHE A 236 1.57 -14.16 -9.80
N LEU A 237 1.32 -13.30 -8.80
CA LEU A 237 0.79 -11.96 -9.04
C LEU A 237 1.74 -11.11 -9.88
N VAL A 238 3.05 -11.11 -9.55
CA VAL A 238 4.05 -10.33 -10.30
C VAL A 238 4.15 -10.82 -11.75
N GLN A 239 4.18 -12.13 -11.98
CA GLN A 239 4.22 -12.71 -13.33
C GLN A 239 2.96 -12.40 -14.13
N THR A 240 1.78 -12.52 -13.50
CA THR A 240 0.49 -12.19 -14.13
C THR A 240 0.43 -10.71 -14.52
N ALA A 241 0.87 -9.82 -13.61
CA ALA A 241 0.90 -8.39 -13.90
C ALA A 241 1.88 -8.05 -15.04
N ARG A 242 3.06 -8.67 -15.08
CA ARG A 242 4.01 -8.51 -16.20
C ARG A 242 3.41 -8.97 -17.53
N HIS A 243 2.69 -10.07 -17.52
CA HIS A 243 2.05 -10.60 -18.73
C HIS A 243 0.90 -9.70 -19.22
N GLN A 244 0.05 -9.19 -18.33
CA GLN A 244 -1.15 -8.43 -18.71
C GLN A 244 -0.91 -6.92 -18.86
N ILE A 245 -0.01 -6.34 -18.06
CA ILE A 245 0.22 -4.90 -17.99
C ILE A 245 1.55 -4.50 -18.66
N GLY A 246 2.55 -5.38 -18.66
CA GLY A 246 3.91 -5.09 -19.12
C GLY A 246 4.76 -4.45 -18.02
N ASP A 247 5.44 -3.34 -18.30
CA ASP A 247 6.32 -2.68 -17.32
C ASP A 247 5.54 -1.85 -16.32
N PHE A 248 5.90 -2.00 -15.04
CA PHE A 248 5.34 -1.28 -13.90
C PHE A 248 6.32 -1.24 -12.72
N GLN A 249 6.14 -0.28 -11.82
CA GLN A 249 6.75 -0.31 -10.49
C GLN A 249 5.83 -1.05 -9.54
N TRP A 250 6.40 -1.74 -8.53
CA TRP A 250 5.57 -2.49 -7.60
C TRP A 250 6.19 -2.61 -6.21
N SER A 251 5.32 -2.72 -5.21
CA SER A 251 5.65 -3.02 -3.82
C SER A 251 4.80 -4.19 -3.32
N VAL A 252 5.17 -4.73 -2.16
CA VAL A 252 4.35 -5.68 -1.42
C VAL A 252 4.16 -5.21 0.01
N CYS A 253 2.98 -5.42 0.56
CA CYS A 253 2.72 -5.51 1.99
C CYS A 253 2.04 -6.83 2.33
N ALA A 254 2.14 -7.26 3.58
CA ALA A 254 1.49 -8.48 4.04
C ALA A 254 1.04 -8.37 5.49
N ALA A 255 -0.16 -8.89 5.76
CA ALA A 255 -0.76 -8.82 7.08
C ALA A 255 -0.01 -9.64 8.14
N GLY A 256 0.19 -9.04 9.30
CA GLY A 256 0.70 -9.67 10.50
C GLY A 256 2.07 -10.31 10.33
N ARG A 257 2.22 -11.57 10.78
CA ARG A 257 3.50 -12.29 10.81
C ARG A 257 4.19 -12.47 9.44
N ALA A 258 3.45 -12.33 8.35
CA ALA A 258 3.98 -12.50 7.00
C ALA A 258 4.75 -11.27 6.49
N GLN A 259 4.58 -10.09 7.13
CA GLN A 259 5.13 -8.82 6.65
C GLN A 259 6.62 -8.91 6.28
N PHE A 260 7.48 -9.26 7.21
CA PHE A 260 8.94 -9.26 6.94
C PHE A 260 9.36 -10.33 5.94
N ALA A 261 8.71 -11.50 5.94
CA ALA A 261 9.00 -12.55 4.98
C ALA A 261 8.64 -12.09 3.55
N MET A 262 7.44 -11.57 3.35
CA MET A 262 6.99 -11.14 2.01
C MET A 262 7.76 -9.92 1.51
N THR A 263 8.04 -8.93 2.36
CA THR A 263 8.84 -7.76 1.98
C THR A 263 10.29 -8.14 1.64
N THR A 264 10.89 -9.10 2.34
CA THR A 264 12.22 -9.64 2.00
C THR A 264 12.21 -10.30 0.61
N HIS A 265 11.19 -11.11 0.30
CA HIS A 265 11.06 -11.72 -1.03
C HIS A 265 10.86 -10.66 -2.13
N ALA A 266 10.10 -9.59 -1.85
CA ALA A 266 9.96 -8.49 -2.81
C ALA A 266 11.30 -7.83 -3.13
N LEU A 267 12.15 -7.57 -2.12
CA LEU A 267 13.48 -7.01 -2.31
C LEU A 267 14.35 -7.92 -3.21
N LEU A 268 14.32 -9.24 -2.99
CA LEU A 268 15.02 -10.22 -3.80
C LEU A 268 14.52 -10.29 -5.26
N MET A 269 13.24 -9.98 -5.47
CA MET A 269 12.60 -9.97 -6.80
C MET A 269 12.72 -8.61 -7.52
N GLY A 270 13.41 -7.61 -6.91
CA GLY A 270 13.57 -6.27 -7.48
C GLY A 270 12.34 -5.37 -7.28
N GLY A 271 11.45 -5.70 -6.34
CA GLY A 271 10.32 -4.87 -5.95
C GLY A 271 10.63 -3.95 -4.78
N HIS A 272 9.68 -3.10 -4.47
CA HIS A 272 9.66 -2.24 -3.28
C HIS A 272 8.92 -2.93 -2.13
N ALA A 273 8.97 -2.35 -0.93
CA ALA A 273 8.42 -2.99 0.25
C ALA A 273 7.66 -2.01 1.15
N ARG A 274 6.52 -2.46 1.69
CA ARG A 274 5.76 -1.73 2.69
C ARG A 274 5.72 -2.50 4.01
N VAL A 275 6.03 -1.81 5.11
CA VAL A 275 5.90 -2.25 6.51
C VAL A 275 5.07 -1.22 7.28
N GLY A 276 4.82 -1.42 8.54
CA GLY A 276 4.18 -0.43 9.41
C GLY A 276 3.14 -1.01 10.34
N LEU A 277 2.72 -0.19 11.30
CA LEU A 277 1.75 -0.60 12.34
C LEU A 277 0.35 -0.84 11.79
N GLU A 278 0.06 -0.36 10.58
CA GLU A 278 -1.17 -0.72 9.87
C GLU A 278 -1.22 -2.19 9.49
N ASP A 279 -0.10 -2.72 8.97
CA ASP A 279 -0.08 -4.07 8.41
C ASP A 279 0.28 -5.12 9.47
N ASN A 280 1.09 -4.75 10.47
CA ASN A 280 1.58 -5.64 11.52
C ASN A 280 1.98 -4.88 12.78
N LEU A 281 1.46 -5.27 13.93
CA LEU A 281 1.78 -4.66 15.23
C LEU A 281 3.09 -5.18 15.86
N TYR A 282 3.75 -6.17 15.26
CA TYR A 282 4.88 -6.86 15.88
C TYR A 282 6.19 -6.61 15.14
N LEU A 283 7.24 -6.36 15.91
CA LEU A 283 8.62 -6.32 15.40
C LEU A 283 9.19 -7.74 15.23
N SER A 284 8.84 -8.64 16.15
CA SER A 284 9.17 -10.07 16.11
C SER A 284 8.14 -10.86 16.92
N ARG A 285 8.25 -12.19 16.91
CA ARG A 285 7.31 -13.05 17.63
C ARG A 285 7.19 -12.65 19.11
N GLY A 286 5.99 -12.21 19.52
CA GLY A 286 5.69 -11.80 20.90
C GLY A 286 6.21 -10.42 21.30
N VAL A 287 6.87 -9.68 20.40
CA VAL A 287 7.42 -8.34 20.66
C VAL A 287 6.68 -7.31 19.82
N LEU A 288 5.88 -6.46 20.44
CA LEU A 288 5.22 -5.36 19.76
C LEU A 288 6.26 -4.36 19.23
N ALA A 289 6.03 -3.84 18.02
CA ALA A 289 6.74 -2.68 17.52
C ALA A 289 6.23 -1.43 18.25
N LYS A 290 7.14 -0.56 18.66
CA LYS A 290 6.82 0.70 19.35
C LYS A 290 6.55 1.85 18.39
N SER A 291 6.99 1.70 17.14
CA SER A 291 6.75 2.65 16.04
C SER A 291 6.87 1.94 14.69
N SER A 292 6.33 2.56 13.65
CA SER A 292 6.57 2.13 12.28
C SER A 292 8.04 2.30 11.88
N GLY A 293 8.74 3.27 12.47
CA GLY A 293 10.19 3.46 12.29
C GLY A 293 11.04 2.26 12.74
N GLU A 294 10.68 1.57 13.83
CA GLU A 294 11.37 0.33 14.22
C GLU A 294 11.27 -0.77 13.15
N GLN A 295 10.11 -0.86 12.50
CA GLN A 295 9.90 -1.83 11.43
C GLN A 295 10.66 -1.45 10.15
N VAL A 296 10.71 -0.14 9.81
CA VAL A 296 11.54 0.38 8.72
C VAL A 296 13.02 0.10 9.00
N ALA A 297 13.52 0.40 10.19
CA ALA A 297 14.90 0.13 10.57
C ALA A 297 15.27 -1.35 10.45
N LYS A 298 14.34 -2.24 10.84
CA LYS A 298 14.52 -3.69 10.67
C LYS A 298 14.60 -4.08 9.21
N LEU A 299 13.66 -3.61 8.38
CA LEU A 299 13.65 -3.95 6.94
C LEU A 299 14.87 -3.38 6.23
N LYS A 300 15.31 -2.16 6.58
CA LYS A 300 16.52 -1.54 6.03
C LYS A 300 17.77 -2.35 6.35
N ARG A 301 17.90 -2.91 7.56
CA ARG A 301 18.99 -3.85 7.88
C ARG A 301 18.94 -5.10 7.03
N ILE A 302 17.76 -5.69 6.85
CA ILE A 302 17.58 -6.87 5.95
C ILE A 302 18.00 -6.51 4.53
N ALA A 303 17.58 -5.38 4.00
CA ALA A 303 17.96 -4.91 2.66
C ALA A 303 19.49 -4.78 2.55
N GLY A 304 20.14 -4.19 3.55
CA GLY A 304 21.60 -4.05 3.60
C GLY A 304 22.34 -5.40 3.57
N GLU A 305 21.87 -6.39 4.35
CA GLU A 305 22.44 -7.75 4.36
C GLU A 305 22.26 -8.46 2.99
N LEU A 306 21.25 -8.07 2.22
CA LEU A 306 21.02 -8.57 0.87
C LEU A 306 21.76 -7.76 -0.21
N GLY A 307 22.50 -6.72 0.16
CA GLY A 307 23.15 -5.81 -0.79
C GLY A 307 22.17 -4.90 -1.56
N VAL A 308 20.93 -4.74 -1.07
CA VAL A 308 19.91 -3.90 -1.69
C VAL A 308 19.95 -2.51 -1.08
N GLU A 309 20.26 -1.50 -1.90
CA GLU A 309 20.19 -0.10 -1.49
C GLU A 309 18.74 0.37 -1.37
N THR A 310 18.47 1.24 -0.37
CA THR A 310 17.15 1.84 -0.17
C THR A 310 17.11 3.28 -0.68
N ALA A 311 15.99 3.65 -1.29
CA ALA A 311 15.77 4.97 -1.86
C ALA A 311 15.48 6.02 -0.79
N THR A 312 16.03 7.22 -0.97
CA THR A 312 15.60 8.44 -0.26
C THR A 312 14.24 8.93 -0.79
N PRO A 313 13.54 9.84 -0.08
CA PRO A 313 12.31 10.44 -0.62
C PRO A 313 12.49 11.09 -1.99
N ALA A 314 13.62 11.77 -2.22
CA ALA A 314 13.94 12.38 -3.51
C ALA A 314 14.12 11.35 -4.64
N GLU A 315 14.76 10.21 -4.32
CA GLU A 315 14.92 9.09 -5.28
C GLU A 315 13.59 8.38 -5.52
N ALA A 316 12.76 8.18 -4.47
CA ALA A 316 11.43 7.61 -4.61
C ALA A 316 10.53 8.46 -5.54
N ARG A 317 10.61 9.80 -5.46
CA ARG A 317 9.92 10.71 -6.39
C ARG A 317 10.35 10.48 -7.84
N LYS A 318 11.63 10.30 -8.08
CA LYS A 318 12.16 10.01 -9.44
C LYS A 318 11.71 8.64 -9.93
N ILE A 319 11.83 7.60 -9.11
CA ILE A 319 11.46 6.22 -9.45
C ILE A 319 9.96 6.15 -9.81
N LEU A 320 9.11 6.79 -9.01
CA LEU A 320 7.66 6.76 -9.20
C LEU A 320 7.14 7.84 -10.16
N GLY A 321 7.96 8.80 -10.57
CA GLY A 321 7.55 9.91 -11.44
C GLY A 321 6.53 10.83 -10.76
N LEU A 322 6.77 11.20 -9.49
CA LEU A 322 5.86 12.04 -8.70
C LEU A 322 6.04 13.52 -9.04
N LYS A 323 4.99 14.32 -8.82
CA LYS A 323 4.96 15.76 -9.14
C LYS A 323 5.85 16.66 -8.27
N GLY A 324 6.28 16.15 -7.10
CA GLY A 324 7.13 16.91 -6.17
C GLY A 324 6.35 17.62 -5.05
N LEU A 325 7.01 17.74 -3.89
CA LEU A 325 6.44 18.27 -2.65
C LEU A 325 5.93 19.71 -2.78
N GLN A 326 6.46 20.51 -3.71
CA GLN A 326 6.04 21.89 -3.98
C GLN A 326 4.66 21.99 -4.64
N HIS A 327 4.12 20.91 -5.16
CA HIS A 327 2.83 20.87 -5.89
C HIS A 327 1.67 20.24 -5.10
N VAL A 328 1.87 19.96 -3.80
CA VAL A 328 0.80 19.48 -2.93
C VAL A 328 -0.02 20.62 -2.32
N GLY A 329 -1.25 20.33 -1.90
CA GLY A 329 -2.21 21.31 -1.38
C GLY A 329 -2.22 21.48 0.16
N PHE A 330 -1.10 21.13 0.83
CA PHE A 330 -0.92 21.27 2.28
C PHE A 330 0.43 21.86 2.65
#